data_698072df8c77de62302e6cc01f1d5d59
#
_entry.id   698072df8c77de62302e6cc01f1d5d59
#
_cell.length_a   1.000
_cell.length_b   1.000
_cell.length_c   1.000
_cell.angle_alpha   90.00
_cell.angle_beta   90.00
_cell.angle_gamma   90.00
#
_symmetry.space_group_name_H-M   'P 1'
#
loop_
_entity.id
_entity.type
_entity.pdbx_description
1 polymer ?
#
loop_
_entity_poly.entity_id
_entity_poly.type
_entity_poly.pdbx_seq_one_letter_code
_entity_poly.pdbx_strand_id
1 'polypeptide(L)'
;MKRWYLYPFSLVYHLATATRNLAYSIGILKSTRFRTPIINVGNLSVGGSGKSPMVMYLADLLSQYYRTGVLSRGYGRQTKGYRITNYDSNYRQVGDEAMQLFERFKNRFVIGVCEDRVEGAKKMIPDMDLKVLLLDDAYQHRAIKAGFNILMTDYNDPYFKDFLLPAGNLRESRVGAKRAQVIMVSKCPDNLTEEKKQYYISRIKPTQNQKVFFSSISYDEKVFGKDGLGKPTELPDNNLAYYDILLITGIANPKPLLEHLSKFNKNFKHLKFKDHHNFTDADIKKIMDEYRKLGDYKLILTTEKDYVRLKTFDYLRGLIFYWPINLSIDKKEEFNQIIIDYVKQN
;
A
#
# COMPACT_ATOMS: atom_id res chain seq x y z
N MET A 1 -20.52 6.36 -2.54
CA MET A 1 -21.73 7.20 -2.81
C MET A 1 -21.40 8.62 -2.37
N LYS A 2 -21.58 9.62 -3.25
CA LYS A 2 -21.38 11.04 -2.91
C LYS A 2 -22.53 11.49 -2.02
N ARG A 3 -22.19 12.07 -0.86
CA ARG A 3 -23.16 12.49 0.17
C ARG A 3 -23.41 13.99 0.03
N TRP A 4 -24.08 14.39 -1.04
CA TRP A 4 -24.29 15.81 -1.40
C TRP A 4 -24.88 16.67 -0.26
N TYR A 5 -25.73 16.09 0.59
CA TYR A 5 -26.32 16.77 1.77
C TYR A 5 -25.27 17.15 2.84
N LEU A 6 -24.06 16.57 2.78
CA LEU A 6 -22.94 16.93 3.67
C LEU A 6 -22.05 18.03 3.09
N TYR A 7 -22.38 18.58 1.92
CA TYR A 7 -21.55 19.59 1.26
C TYR A 7 -21.28 20.83 2.12
N PRO A 8 -22.25 21.40 2.90
CA PRO A 8 -21.95 22.52 3.81
C PRO A 8 -20.84 22.21 4.82
N PHE A 9 -20.81 21.00 5.37
CA PHE A 9 -19.74 20.56 6.28
C PHE A 9 -18.40 20.40 5.55
N SER A 10 -18.42 20.05 4.27
CA SER A 10 -17.20 19.99 3.46
C SER A 10 -16.57 21.37 3.24
N LEU A 11 -17.36 22.44 3.22
CA LEU A 11 -16.84 23.81 3.13
C LEU A 11 -16.08 24.19 4.42
N VAL A 12 -16.60 23.85 5.59
CA VAL A 12 -15.90 24.07 6.87
C VAL A 12 -14.61 23.25 6.92
N TYR A 13 -14.68 21.98 6.54
CA TYR A 13 -13.50 21.11 6.43
C TYR A 13 -12.48 21.65 5.43
N HIS A 14 -12.95 22.18 4.29
CA HIS A 14 -12.08 22.84 3.31
C HIS A 14 -11.35 24.03 3.90
N LEU A 15 -12.07 24.92 4.58
CA LEU A 15 -11.47 26.12 5.20
C LEU A 15 -10.37 25.72 6.19
N ALA A 16 -10.64 24.76 7.08
CA ALA A 16 -9.67 24.28 8.05
C ALA A 16 -8.42 23.68 7.39
N THR A 17 -8.61 22.81 6.39
CA THR A 17 -7.48 22.17 5.69
C THR A 17 -6.72 23.14 4.79
N ALA A 18 -7.41 24.10 4.15
CA ALA A 18 -6.79 25.13 3.32
C ALA A 18 -5.95 26.10 4.16
N THR A 19 -6.50 26.59 5.28
CA THR A 19 -5.76 27.47 6.22
C THR A 19 -4.52 26.79 6.78
N ARG A 20 -4.64 25.54 7.22
CA ARG A 20 -3.48 24.75 7.67
C ARG A 20 -2.44 24.59 6.56
N ASN A 21 -2.87 24.27 5.34
CA ASN A 21 -1.96 24.11 4.21
C ASN A 21 -1.31 25.43 3.80
N LEU A 22 -2.03 26.54 3.86
CA LEU A 22 -1.48 27.87 3.63
C LEU A 22 -0.41 28.20 4.67
N ALA A 23 -0.69 27.97 5.96
CA ALA A 23 0.25 28.21 7.06
C ALA A 23 1.59 27.47 6.87
N TYR A 24 1.56 26.23 6.37
CA TYR A 24 2.79 25.52 5.97
C TYR A 24 3.46 26.15 4.73
N SER A 25 2.68 26.62 3.76
CA SER A 25 3.23 27.18 2.51
C SER A 25 3.94 28.52 2.71
N ILE A 26 3.44 29.35 3.63
CA ILE A 26 4.04 30.66 3.97
C ILE A 26 4.99 30.60 5.17
N GLY A 27 5.25 29.40 5.72
CA GLY A 27 6.25 29.19 6.76
C GLY A 27 5.80 29.47 8.20
N ILE A 28 4.53 29.81 8.47
CA ILE A 28 3.98 29.92 9.83
C ILE A 28 4.10 28.59 10.56
N LEU A 29 3.70 27.49 9.90
CA LEU A 29 3.95 26.16 10.42
C LEU A 29 5.26 25.63 9.84
N LYS A 30 6.15 25.18 10.72
CA LYS A 30 7.49 24.70 10.34
C LYS A 30 7.43 23.32 9.71
N SER A 31 8.17 23.14 8.60
CA SER A 31 8.44 21.86 7.97
C SER A 31 9.91 21.51 8.15
N THR A 32 10.20 20.31 8.64
CA THR A 32 11.58 19.80 8.80
C THR A 32 12.05 19.21 7.48
N ARG A 33 13.23 19.67 7.02
CA ARG A 33 13.95 19.10 5.89
C ARG A 33 15.13 18.27 6.39
N PHE A 34 15.42 17.18 5.72
CA PHE A 34 16.57 16.30 5.99
C PHE A 34 17.57 16.40 4.82
N ARG A 35 18.83 16.12 5.12
CA ARG A 35 19.87 16.00 4.07
C ARG A 35 19.68 14.70 3.27
N THR A 36 19.27 13.63 3.93
CA THR A 36 18.95 12.37 3.27
C THR A 36 17.73 12.57 2.35
N PRO A 37 17.80 12.14 1.08
CA PRO A 37 16.66 12.19 0.17
C PRO A 37 15.42 11.48 0.75
N ILE A 38 14.29 12.16 0.70
CA ILE A 38 13.01 11.63 1.16
C ILE A 38 12.03 11.60 0.00
N ILE A 39 11.50 10.42 -0.31
CA ILE A 39 10.43 10.22 -1.28
C ILE A 39 9.14 9.88 -0.52
N ASN A 40 8.09 10.63 -0.77
CA ASN A 40 6.80 10.41 -0.15
C ASN A 40 5.81 9.82 -1.15
N VAL A 41 5.22 8.70 -0.81
CA VAL A 41 4.10 8.08 -1.53
C VAL A 41 2.81 8.36 -0.74
N GLY A 42 1.88 9.04 -1.38
CA GLY A 42 0.62 9.36 -0.71
C GLY A 42 -0.51 9.63 -1.68
N ASN A 43 -1.66 10.02 -1.17
CA ASN A 43 -2.84 10.32 -1.97
C ASN A 43 -3.63 11.48 -1.37
N LEU A 44 -4.62 12.00 -2.13
CA LEU A 44 -5.53 13.04 -1.64
C LEU A 44 -6.81 12.47 -1.03
N SER A 45 -7.17 11.22 -1.35
CA SER A 45 -8.43 10.61 -0.93
C SER A 45 -8.23 9.62 0.23
N VAL A 46 -9.24 9.38 1.03
CA VAL A 46 -9.28 8.21 1.91
C VAL A 46 -9.49 6.95 1.07
N GLY A 47 -8.93 5.82 1.54
CA GLY A 47 -9.09 4.52 0.87
C GLY A 47 -7.84 4.02 0.16
N GLY A 48 -7.95 2.85 -0.43
CA GLY A 48 -6.84 2.11 -1.04
C GLY A 48 -6.53 2.58 -2.46
N SER A 49 -5.66 3.55 -2.62
CA SER A 49 -5.20 4.06 -3.93
C SER A 49 -3.93 3.40 -4.45
N GLY A 50 -3.56 2.20 -3.97
CA GLY A 50 -2.36 1.51 -4.45
C GLY A 50 -1.03 2.01 -3.86
N LYS A 51 -1.05 2.71 -2.71
CA LYS A 51 0.17 3.22 -2.05
C LYS A 51 1.13 2.11 -1.65
N SER A 52 0.64 1.10 -0.92
CA SER A 52 1.49 0.01 -0.40
C SER A 52 2.22 -0.75 -1.51
N PRO A 53 1.59 -1.16 -2.64
CA PRO A 53 2.30 -1.71 -3.78
C PRO A 53 3.37 -0.78 -4.37
N MET A 54 3.11 0.53 -4.43
CA MET A 54 4.08 1.52 -4.90
C MET A 54 5.27 1.65 -3.95
N VAL A 55 5.03 1.69 -2.63
CA VAL A 55 6.10 1.72 -1.62
C VAL A 55 6.94 0.44 -1.70
N MET A 56 6.32 -0.74 -1.85
CA MET A 56 7.02 -2.00 -2.07
C MET A 56 7.92 -1.95 -3.30
N TYR A 57 7.37 -1.48 -4.43
CA TYR A 57 8.11 -1.34 -5.68
C TYR A 57 9.33 -0.43 -5.54
N LEU A 58 9.15 0.75 -4.94
CA LEU A 58 10.23 1.72 -4.74
C LEU A 58 11.29 1.23 -3.75
N ALA A 59 10.86 0.58 -2.65
CA ALA A 59 11.78 0.03 -1.67
C ALA A 59 12.64 -1.08 -2.28
N ASP A 60 12.03 -1.95 -3.09
CA ASP A 60 12.73 -3.00 -3.82
C ASP A 60 13.72 -2.41 -4.85
N LEU A 61 13.29 -1.46 -5.65
CA LEU A 61 14.13 -0.76 -6.62
C LEU A 61 15.34 -0.08 -5.97
N LEU A 62 15.08 0.74 -4.95
CA LEU A 62 16.11 1.56 -4.33
C LEU A 62 17.08 0.75 -3.45
N SER A 63 16.61 -0.33 -2.83
CA SER A 63 17.45 -1.20 -2.01
C SER A 63 18.55 -1.94 -2.79
N GLN A 64 18.45 -1.96 -4.12
CA GLN A 64 19.49 -2.51 -5.00
C GLN A 64 20.73 -1.61 -5.06
N TYR A 65 20.56 -0.31 -4.78
CA TYR A 65 21.62 0.70 -4.95
C TYR A 65 21.95 1.44 -3.64
N TYR A 66 20.98 1.55 -2.73
CA TYR A 66 21.09 2.40 -1.55
C TYR A 66 20.58 1.71 -0.30
N ARG A 67 21.17 2.03 0.85
CA ARG A 67 20.61 1.65 2.15
C ARG A 67 19.29 2.41 2.36
N THR A 68 18.22 1.69 2.13
CA THR A 68 16.85 2.24 2.02
C THR A 68 16.07 2.02 3.32
N GLY A 69 15.31 3.03 3.73
CA GLY A 69 14.33 2.93 4.81
C GLY A 69 12.90 3.18 4.32
N VAL A 70 11.94 2.53 4.94
CA VAL A 70 10.50 2.80 4.78
C VAL A 70 9.93 3.20 6.12
N LEU A 71 9.31 4.37 6.22
CA LEU A 71 8.68 4.87 7.43
C LEU A 71 7.18 5.07 7.21
N SER A 72 6.37 4.28 7.91
CA SER A 72 4.90 4.37 7.88
C SER A 72 4.34 4.86 9.22
N ARG A 73 3.02 5.03 9.31
CA ARG A 73 2.33 5.36 10.56
C ARG A 73 2.22 4.18 11.51
N GLY A 74 2.19 2.97 10.95
CA GLY A 74 1.82 1.77 11.70
C GLY A 74 0.32 1.77 12.00
N TYR A 75 -0.51 1.94 10.97
CA TYR A 75 -1.97 1.95 11.13
C TYR A 75 -2.47 0.64 11.77
N GLY A 76 -3.39 0.78 12.75
CA GLY A 76 -3.99 -0.37 13.44
C GLY A 76 -3.10 -1.05 14.49
N ARG A 77 -1.86 -0.60 14.71
CA ARG A 77 -0.99 -1.12 15.78
C ARG A 77 -1.47 -0.72 17.17
N GLN A 78 -1.13 -1.53 18.16
CA GLN A 78 -1.45 -1.29 19.57
C GLN A 78 -0.37 -0.49 20.32
N THR A 79 0.83 -0.37 19.73
CA THR A 79 1.97 0.35 20.30
C THR A 79 1.98 1.81 19.84
N LYS A 80 2.80 2.65 20.49
CA LYS A 80 3.02 4.06 20.13
C LYS A 80 4.51 4.36 19.97
N GLY A 81 4.80 5.50 19.33
CA GLY A 81 6.15 6.01 19.15
C GLY A 81 6.93 5.28 18.06
N TYR A 82 8.23 5.55 17.99
CA TYR A 82 9.14 4.99 17.00
C TYR A 82 9.48 3.53 17.30
N ARG A 83 9.36 2.66 16.27
CA ARG A 83 9.77 1.25 16.31
C ARG A 83 10.34 0.81 14.97
N ILE A 84 11.34 -0.07 15.02
CA ILE A 84 11.86 -0.79 13.85
C ILE A 84 11.24 -2.18 13.82
N THR A 85 10.87 -2.63 12.63
CA THR A 85 10.34 -3.98 12.40
C THR A 85 11.51 -4.97 12.27
N ASN A 86 11.41 -6.09 12.97
CA ASN A 86 12.38 -7.18 12.97
C ASN A 86 11.68 -8.55 13.01
N TYR A 87 12.43 -9.63 13.15
CA TYR A 87 11.91 -11.01 13.19
C TYR A 87 10.97 -11.29 14.37
N ASP A 88 11.14 -10.58 15.50
CA ASP A 88 10.31 -10.73 16.70
C ASP A 88 9.05 -9.85 16.65
N SER A 89 8.95 -9.01 15.63
CA SER A 89 7.81 -8.11 15.46
C SER A 89 6.57 -8.85 14.96
N ASN A 90 5.41 -8.37 15.40
CA ASN A 90 4.12 -8.83 14.88
C ASN A 90 3.24 -7.64 14.44
N TYR A 91 2.17 -7.93 13.71
CA TYR A 91 1.28 -6.90 13.17
C TYR A 91 0.63 -6.01 14.26
N ARG A 92 0.42 -6.52 15.48
CA ARG A 92 -0.12 -5.74 16.60
C ARG A 92 0.87 -4.69 17.09
N GLN A 93 2.17 -4.93 16.91
CA GLN A 93 3.24 -4.02 17.35
C GLN A 93 3.60 -2.97 16.30
N VAL A 94 3.57 -3.33 15.02
CA VAL A 94 4.07 -2.45 13.93
C VAL A 94 3.02 -2.15 12.85
N GLY A 95 1.88 -2.82 12.89
CA GLY A 95 0.81 -2.69 11.90
C GLY A 95 0.95 -3.67 10.71
N ASP A 96 -0.15 -3.89 10.01
CA ASP A 96 -0.25 -4.86 8.92
C ASP A 96 0.71 -4.55 7.77
N GLU A 97 0.77 -3.27 7.34
CA GLU A 97 1.55 -2.85 6.16
C GLU A 97 3.05 -2.99 6.40
N ALA A 98 3.54 -2.62 7.59
CA ALA A 98 4.94 -2.81 7.96
C ALA A 98 5.30 -4.31 8.06
N MET A 99 4.38 -5.12 8.61
CA MET A 99 4.58 -6.57 8.69
C MET A 99 4.55 -7.22 7.31
N GLN A 100 3.68 -6.79 6.41
CA GLN A 100 3.61 -7.27 5.02
C GLN A 100 4.92 -6.98 4.28
N LEU A 101 5.44 -5.75 4.37
CA LEU A 101 6.75 -5.39 3.83
C LEU A 101 7.85 -6.28 4.38
N PHE A 102 7.87 -6.49 5.69
CA PHE A 102 8.89 -7.32 6.34
C PHE A 102 8.81 -8.79 5.91
N GLU A 103 7.60 -9.37 5.84
CA GLU A 103 7.44 -10.76 5.40
C GLU A 103 7.93 -10.98 3.97
N ARG A 104 7.65 -10.06 3.08
CA ARG A 104 8.01 -10.15 1.67
C ARG A 104 9.50 -9.95 1.42
N PHE A 105 10.12 -8.97 2.07
CA PHE A 105 11.47 -8.51 1.76
C PHE A 105 12.51 -8.80 2.86
N LYS A 106 12.06 -9.21 4.04
CA LYS A 106 12.90 -9.46 5.22
C LYS A 106 13.84 -8.27 5.50
N ASN A 107 15.12 -8.49 5.63
CA ASN A 107 16.11 -7.47 5.95
C ASN A 107 16.68 -6.72 4.74
N ARG A 108 16.01 -6.79 3.58
CA ARG A 108 16.49 -6.15 2.35
C ARG A 108 16.55 -4.63 2.46
N PHE A 109 15.66 -4.06 3.26
CA PHE A 109 15.64 -2.65 3.65
C PHE A 109 15.06 -2.49 5.05
N VAL A 110 15.27 -1.32 5.66
CA VAL A 110 14.82 -1.04 7.03
C VAL A 110 13.38 -0.58 7.02
N ILE A 111 12.55 -1.14 7.91
CA ILE A 111 11.13 -0.78 8.02
C ILE A 111 10.89 -0.22 9.42
N GLY A 112 10.42 1.03 9.48
CA GLY A 112 10.09 1.71 10.72
C GLY A 112 8.65 2.23 10.75
N VAL A 113 8.13 2.39 11.94
CA VAL A 113 6.81 2.98 12.18
C VAL A 113 6.90 4.08 13.23
N CYS A 114 6.21 5.18 12.99
CA CYS A 114 6.07 6.29 13.94
C CYS A 114 4.89 7.17 13.52
N GLU A 115 4.05 7.61 14.46
CA GLU A 115 2.93 8.52 14.18
C GLU A 115 3.44 9.89 13.74
N ASP A 116 4.50 10.39 14.38
CA ASP A 116 5.23 11.57 13.96
C ASP A 116 6.38 11.17 13.02
N ARG A 117 6.21 11.47 11.72
CA ARG A 117 7.22 11.14 10.70
C ARG A 117 8.51 11.94 10.86
N VAL A 118 8.45 13.14 11.49
CA VAL A 118 9.65 13.93 11.78
C VAL A 118 10.49 13.26 12.86
N GLU A 119 9.85 12.84 13.95
CA GLU A 119 10.49 12.08 15.02
C GLU A 119 11.07 10.76 14.49
N GLY A 120 10.24 10.02 13.74
CA GLY A 120 10.67 8.75 13.14
C GLY A 120 11.87 8.91 12.22
N ALA A 121 11.86 9.91 11.34
CA ALA A 121 12.98 10.19 10.44
C ALA A 121 14.25 10.64 11.17
N LYS A 122 14.12 11.49 12.21
CA LYS A 122 15.25 11.95 13.04
C LYS A 122 15.99 10.80 13.71
N LYS A 123 15.29 9.75 14.14
CA LYS A 123 15.87 8.55 14.75
C LYS A 123 16.36 7.56 13.68
N MET A 124 15.47 7.22 12.74
CA MET A 124 15.73 6.14 11.79
C MET A 124 16.89 6.41 10.83
N ILE A 125 17.02 7.66 10.35
CA ILE A 125 18.07 8.01 9.39
C ILE A 125 19.46 7.78 9.97
N PRO A 126 19.85 8.37 11.11
CA PRO A 126 21.19 8.16 11.69
C PRO A 126 21.36 6.75 12.26
N ASP A 127 20.37 6.20 12.99
CA ASP A 127 20.49 4.89 13.64
C ASP A 127 20.75 3.77 12.63
N MET A 128 20.21 3.91 11.43
CA MET A 128 20.29 2.89 10.37
C MET A 128 21.20 3.30 9.20
N ASP A 129 21.91 4.42 9.29
CA ASP A 129 22.76 4.99 8.21
C ASP A 129 22.05 5.01 6.85
N LEU A 130 20.80 5.49 6.82
CA LEU A 130 19.99 5.48 5.62
C LEU A 130 20.48 6.49 4.59
N LYS A 131 20.55 6.04 3.34
CA LYS A 131 20.88 6.89 2.18
C LYS A 131 19.62 7.41 1.47
N VAL A 132 18.48 6.78 1.69
CA VAL A 132 17.18 7.23 1.21
C VAL A 132 16.06 6.77 2.15
N LEU A 133 15.04 7.61 2.34
CA LEU A 133 13.87 7.30 3.15
C LEU A 133 12.59 7.42 2.32
N LEU A 134 11.81 6.35 2.30
CA LEU A 134 10.45 6.34 1.75
C LEU A 134 9.44 6.62 2.86
N LEU A 135 8.49 7.51 2.62
CA LEU A 135 7.36 7.76 3.51
C LEU A 135 6.11 7.14 2.92
N ASP A 136 5.44 6.29 3.70
CA ASP A 136 4.15 5.72 3.35
C ASP A 136 3.01 6.53 3.98
N ASP A 137 2.06 6.96 3.12
CA ASP A 137 0.87 7.75 3.46
C ASP A 137 1.15 9.00 4.30
N ALA A 138 2.16 9.80 3.88
CA ALA A 138 2.53 11.02 4.59
C ALA A 138 2.20 12.32 3.81
N TYR A 139 1.37 12.27 2.77
CA TYR A 139 1.09 13.44 1.91
C TYR A 139 0.48 14.62 2.66
N GLN A 140 -0.34 14.35 3.69
CA GLN A 140 -0.92 15.35 4.59
C GLN A 140 -0.02 15.71 5.78
N HIS A 141 1.07 14.95 6.03
CA HIS A 141 1.98 15.19 7.16
C HIS A 141 3.06 16.21 6.80
N ARG A 142 2.63 17.48 6.57
CA ARG A 142 3.48 18.56 6.06
C ARG A 142 4.58 19.05 7.01
N ALA A 143 4.58 18.56 8.26
CA ALA A 143 5.67 18.82 9.21
C ALA A 143 7.00 18.21 8.74
N ILE A 144 6.99 17.13 7.93
CA ILE A 144 8.15 16.63 7.22
C ILE A 144 8.11 17.09 5.75
N LYS A 145 9.22 17.63 5.26
CA LYS A 145 9.33 18.08 3.87
C LYS A 145 10.05 17.02 3.04
N ALA A 146 9.30 16.19 2.34
CA ALA A 146 9.85 15.31 1.32
C ALA A 146 10.35 16.14 0.12
N GLY A 147 11.52 15.76 -0.42
CA GLY A 147 12.06 16.38 -1.62
C GLY A 147 11.38 15.89 -2.89
N PHE A 148 10.79 14.68 -2.85
CA PHE A 148 10.05 14.09 -3.96
C PHE A 148 8.73 13.49 -3.49
N ASN A 149 7.65 13.83 -4.18
CA ASN A 149 6.30 13.36 -3.85
C ASN A 149 5.69 12.62 -5.03
N ILE A 150 5.21 11.41 -4.78
CA ILE A 150 4.42 10.61 -5.71
C ILE A 150 2.97 10.63 -5.21
N LEU A 151 2.09 11.20 -6.01
CA LEU A 151 0.66 11.26 -5.73
C LEU A 151 -0.05 10.10 -6.42
N MET A 152 -0.57 9.18 -5.62
CA MET A 152 -1.39 8.07 -6.12
C MET A 152 -2.84 8.50 -6.31
N THR A 153 -3.46 8.07 -7.40
CA THR A 153 -4.90 8.22 -7.64
C THR A 153 -5.47 6.96 -8.26
N ASP A 154 -6.63 6.51 -7.77
CA ASP A 154 -7.29 5.32 -8.30
C ASP A 154 -7.92 5.60 -9.68
N TYR A 155 -7.75 4.71 -10.63
CA TYR A 155 -8.35 4.80 -11.97
C TYR A 155 -9.87 4.88 -11.91
N ASN A 156 -10.52 4.07 -11.06
CA ASN A 156 -11.98 4.04 -10.95
C ASN A 156 -12.55 5.20 -10.13
N ASP A 157 -11.77 5.74 -9.18
CA ASP A 157 -12.19 6.87 -8.32
C ASP A 157 -11.08 7.93 -8.24
N PRO A 158 -10.81 8.64 -9.36
CA PRO A 158 -9.73 9.61 -9.41
C PRO A 158 -10.07 10.89 -8.62
N TYR A 159 -9.04 11.44 -7.94
CA TYR A 159 -9.18 12.60 -7.07
C TYR A 159 -9.87 13.81 -7.75
N PHE A 160 -9.71 13.97 -9.06
CA PHE A 160 -10.31 15.09 -9.79
C PHE A 160 -11.83 14.97 -10.00
N LYS A 161 -12.42 13.81 -9.70
CA LYS A 161 -13.88 13.56 -9.74
C LYS A 161 -14.54 13.56 -8.37
N ASP A 162 -13.76 13.67 -7.28
CA ASP A 162 -14.26 13.50 -5.92
C ASP A 162 -14.38 14.83 -5.18
N PHE A 163 -15.13 14.85 -4.08
CA PHE A 163 -15.35 15.98 -3.19
C PHE A 163 -14.57 15.83 -1.89
N LEU A 164 -14.44 16.92 -1.16
CA LEU A 164 -13.86 16.91 0.18
C LEU A 164 -14.75 16.15 1.19
N LEU A 165 -14.11 15.59 2.20
CA LEU A 165 -14.79 15.06 3.38
C LEU A 165 -15.70 16.11 4.01
N PRO A 166 -16.89 15.76 4.52
CA PRO A 166 -17.48 14.41 4.51
C PRO A 166 -18.38 14.12 3.30
N ALA A 167 -18.56 15.04 2.35
CA ALA A 167 -19.39 14.85 1.17
C ALA A 167 -18.79 13.86 0.15
N GLY A 168 -17.46 13.84 0.05
CA GLY A 168 -16.68 12.88 -0.72
C GLY A 168 -15.58 12.24 0.13
N ASN A 169 -14.47 11.86 -0.51
CA ASN A 169 -13.37 11.15 0.13
C ASN A 169 -12.06 11.96 0.17
N LEU A 170 -12.01 13.19 -0.37
CA LEU A 170 -10.78 13.99 -0.37
C LEU A 170 -10.43 14.47 1.03
N ARG A 171 -9.19 14.20 1.45
CA ARG A 171 -8.58 14.66 2.72
C ARG A 171 -8.11 16.12 2.65
N GLU A 172 -7.96 16.67 1.46
CA GLU A 172 -7.61 18.06 1.19
C GLU A 172 -7.98 18.45 -0.25
N SER A 173 -7.91 19.73 -0.57
CA SER A 173 -8.23 20.26 -1.89
C SER A 173 -7.39 19.62 -3.00
N ARG A 174 -7.98 19.46 -4.20
CA ARG A 174 -7.32 18.99 -5.42
C ARG A 174 -6.05 19.79 -5.78
N VAL A 175 -5.98 21.06 -5.34
CA VAL A 175 -4.78 21.93 -5.48
C VAL A 175 -3.56 21.28 -4.82
N GLY A 176 -3.75 20.45 -3.79
CA GLY A 176 -2.70 19.66 -3.17
C GLY A 176 -1.91 18.79 -4.17
N ALA A 177 -2.50 18.39 -5.30
CA ALA A 177 -1.82 17.63 -6.34
C ALA A 177 -0.60 18.37 -6.94
N LYS A 178 -0.58 19.70 -6.90
CA LYS A 178 0.54 20.50 -7.40
C LYS A 178 1.86 20.28 -6.64
N ARG A 179 1.81 19.66 -5.45
CA ARG A 179 3.02 19.35 -4.68
C ARG A 179 3.77 18.10 -5.16
N ALA A 180 3.13 17.28 -5.98
CA ALA A 180 3.73 16.06 -6.49
C ALA A 180 4.64 16.33 -7.68
N GLN A 181 5.75 15.61 -7.82
CA GLN A 181 6.57 15.52 -9.00
C GLN A 181 6.04 14.45 -9.96
N VAL A 182 5.47 13.39 -9.42
CA VAL A 182 4.83 12.32 -10.17
C VAL A 182 3.38 12.13 -9.71
N ILE A 183 2.47 12.00 -10.66
CA ILE A 183 1.09 11.57 -10.42
C ILE A 183 0.94 10.19 -11.05
N MET A 184 0.64 9.19 -10.21
CA MET A 184 0.45 7.82 -10.62
C MET A 184 -1.02 7.47 -10.63
N VAL A 185 -1.59 7.21 -11.80
CA VAL A 185 -2.93 6.63 -11.94
C VAL A 185 -2.81 5.12 -11.76
N SER A 186 -3.32 4.61 -10.66
CA SER A 186 -3.16 3.23 -10.26
C SER A 186 -4.40 2.37 -10.51
N LYS A 187 -4.22 1.05 -10.49
CA LYS A 187 -5.28 0.07 -10.74
C LYS A 187 -5.94 0.22 -12.11
N CYS A 188 -5.14 0.62 -13.09
CA CYS A 188 -5.57 0.64 -14.47
C CYS A 188 -5.86 -0.79 -14.96
N PRO A 189 -6.79 -0.95 -15.91
CA PRO A 189 -6.91 -2.22 -16.62
C PRO A 189 -5.67 -2.47 -17.49
N ASP A 190 -5.32 -3.73 -17.70
CA ASP A 190 -4.13 -4.10 -18.48
C ASP A 190 -4.19 -3.63 -19.94
N ASN A 191 -5.40 -3.49 -20.50
CA ASN A 191 -5.66 -3.01 -21.86
C ASN A 191 -5.98 -1.50 -21.92
N LEU A 192 -5.37 -0.67 -21.06
CA LEU A 192 -5.58 0.78 -21.04
C LEU A 192 -5.12 1.42 -22.35
N THR A 193 -6.05 2.00 -23.11
CA THR A 193 -5.78 2.65 -24.40
C THR A 193 -5.12 4.01 -24.22
N GLU A 194 -4.37 4.46 -25.24
CA GLU A 194 -3.74 5.80 -25.24
C GLU A 194 -4.78 6.92 -25.16
N GLU A 195 -5.95 6.77 -25.79
CA GLU A 195 -7.06 7.72 -25.69
C GLU A 195 -7.50 7.91 -24.22
N LYS A 196 -7.62 6.81 -23.46
CA LYS A 196 -7.95 6.86 -22.03
C LYS A 196 -6.85 7.52 -21.22
N LYS A 197 -5.59 7.24 -21.51
CA LYS A 197 -4.47 7.92 -20.85
C LYS A 197 -4.52 9.43 -21.09
N GLN A 198 -4.73 9.86 -22.33
CA GLN A 198 -4.86 11.28 -22.68
C GLN A 198 -6.04 11.94 -21.99
N TYR A 199 -7.18 11.25 -21.87
CA TYR A 199 -8.32 11.73 -21.07
C TYR A 199 -7.91 12.00 -19.61
N TYR A 200 -7.18 11.07 -18.95
CA TYR A 200 -6.72 11.30 -17.57
C TYR A 200 -5.74 12.46 -17.49
N ILE A 201 -4.78 12.55 -18.39
CA ILE A 201 -3.80 13.64 -18.43
C ILE A 201 -4.50 15.00 -18.60
N SER A 202 -5.47 15.10 -19.51
CA SER A 202 -6.26 16.33 -19.72
C SER A 202 -7.08 16.75 -18.51
N ARG A 203 -7.52 15.78 -17.67
CA ARG A 203 -8.27 16.04 -16.45
C ARG A 203 -7.37 16.36 -15.25
N ILE A 204 -6.22 15.72 -15.15
CA ILE A 204 -5.19 15.97 -14.13
C ILE A 204 -4.59 17.35 -14.32
N LYS A 205 -4.39 17.78 -15.56
CA LYS A 205 -3.74 19.05 -15.94
C LYS A 205 -2.38 19.22 -15.25
N PRO A 206 -1.42 18.30 -15.51
CA PRO A 206 -0.12 18.38 -14.85
C PRO A 206 0.60 19.69 -15.19
N THR A 207 1.37 20.21 -14.24
CA THR A 207 2.28 21.32 -14.47
C THR A 207 3.50 20.85 -15.30
N GLN A 208 4.31 21.77 -15.83
CA GLN A 208 5.51 21.44 -16.61
C GLN A 208 6.49 20.51 -15.87
N ASN A 209 6.55 20.63 -14.54
CA ASN A 209 7.46 19.83 -13.71
C ASN A 209 6.82 18.53 -13.19
N GLN A 210 5.62 18.18 -13.63
CA GLN A 210 4.93 16.98 -13.22
C GLN A 210 4.88 15.96 -14.33
N LYS A 211 5.17 14.70 -13.99
CA LYS A 211 5.00 13.55 -14.89
C LYS A 211 3.78 12.75 -14.46
N VAL A 212 3.06 12.19 -15.42
CA VAL A 212 1.91 11.30 -15.19
C VAL A 212 2.25 9.93 -15.71
N PHE A 213 2.10 8.91 -14.83
CA PHE A 213 2.28 7.51 -15.16
C PHE A 213 1.02 6.72 -14.82
N PHE A 214 0.90 5.54 -15.42
CA PHE A 214 -0.20 4.63 -15.20
C PHE A 214 0.34 3.30 -14.68
N SER A 215 -0.39 2.67 -13.77
CA SER A 215 0.01 1.38 -13.24
C SER A 215 -1.17 0.43 -13.10
N SER A 216 -0.94 -0.83 -13.39
CA SER A 216 -1.83 -1.95 -13.13
C SER A 216 -1.29 -2.83 -12.00
N ILE A 217 -2.14 -3.67 -11.45
CA ILE A 217 -1.78 -4.68 -10.45
C ILE A 217 -1.90 -6.04 -11.14
N SER A 218 -0.80 -6.78 -11.16
CA SER A 218 -0.78 -8.19 -11.57
C SER A 218 -0.57 -9.08 -10.35
N TYR A 219 -0.99 -10.32 -10.46
CA TYR A 219 -0.65 -11.36 -9.48
C TYR A 219 0.64 -12.05 -9.89
N ASP A 220 1.38 -12.54 -8.91
CA ASP A 220 2.58 -13.33 -9.15
C ASP A 220 2.19 -14.67 -9.83
N GLU A 221 3.11 -15.28 -10.55
CA GLU A 221 2.93 -16.60 -11.17
C GLU A 221 2.93 -17.73 -10.15
N LYS A 222 3.15 -17.42 -8.87
CA LYS A 222 3.21 -18.36 -7.76
C LYS A 222 2.45 -17.83 -6.55
N VAL A 223 1.91 -18.76 -5.78
CA VAL A 223 1.47 -18.52 -4.42
C VAL A 223 2.53 -19.00 -3.45
N PHE A 224 2.64 -18.32 -2.30
CA PHE A 224 3.70 -18.55 -1.33
C PHE A 224 3.11 -18.92 0.03
N GLY A 225 3.81 -19.79 0.75
CA GLY A 225 3.44 -20.21 2.08
C GLY A 225 4.64 -20.74 2.86
N LYS A 226 4.34 -21.53 3.88
CA LYS A 226 5.34 -22.32 4.60
C LYS A 226 4.82 -23.74 4.73
N ASP A 227 5.69 -24.72 4.68
CA ASP A 227 5.34 -26.10 4.96
C ASP A 227 5.05 -26.33 6.46
N GLY A 228 4.64 -27.54 6.83
CA GLY A 228 4.35 -27.91 8.21
C GLY A 228 5.55 -27.76 9.17
N LEU A 229 6.78 -27.73 8.64
CA LEU A 229 8.02 -27.49 9.38
C LEU A 229 8.41 -26.01 9.41
N GLY A 230 7.62 -25.12 8.77
CA GLY A 230 7.85 -23.69 8.72
C GLY A 230 8.84 -23.23 7.65
N LYS A 231 9.30 -24.14 6.75
CA LYS A 231 10.16 -23.78 5.61
C LYS A 231 9.35 -23.06 4.54
N PRO A 232 9.91 -22.00 3.91
CA PRO A 232 9.26 -21.37 2.77
C PRO A 232 8.95 -22.39 1.67
N THR A 233 7.74 -22.30 1.15
CA THR A 233 7.29 -23.13 0.02
C THR A 233 6.53 -22.27 -0.98
N GLU A 234 6.56 -22.66 -2.24
CA GLU A 234 5.89 -21.98 -3.33
C GLU A 234 5.12 -23.00 -4.19
N LEU A 235 4.03 -22.55 -4.77
CA LEU A 235 3.21 -23.35 -5.66
C LEU A 235 2.90 -22.50 -6.90
N PRO A 236 3.22 -22.98 -8.13
CA PRO A 236 2.84 -22.34 -9.37
C PRO A 236 1.31 -22.15 -9.46
N ASP A 237 0.87 -21.02 -10.01
CA ASP A 237 -0.56 -20.67 -10.07
C ASP A 237 -1.40 -21.64 -10.90
N ASN A 238 -0.82 -22.22 -11.98
CA ASN A 238 -1.48 -23.24 -12.79
C ASN A 238 -1.77 -24.54 -12.00
N ASN A 239 -1.00 -24.83 -10.96
CA ASN A 239 -1.23 -25.98 -10.09
C ASN A 239 -2.46 -25.79 -9.19
N LEU A 240 -2.95 -24.56 -9.02
CA LEU A 240 -4.16 -24.29 -8.24
C LEU A 240 -5.40 -24.98 -8.79
N ALA A 241 -5.40 -25.38 -10.08
CA ALA A 241 -6.45 -26.18 -10.70
C ALA A 241 -6.68 -27.54 -10.04
N TYR A 242 -5.66 -28.10 -9.40
CA TYR A 242 -5.68 -29.43 -8.78
C TYR A 242 -6.11 -29.42 -7.31
N TYR A 243 -6.36 -28.25 -6.74
CA TYR A 243 -6.68 -28.11 -5.31
C TYR A 243 -8.12 -27.66 -5.09
N ASP A 244 -8.72 -28.20 -4.03
CA ASP A 244 -9.89 -27.60 -3.42
C ASP A 244 -9.45 -26.39 -2.59
N ILE A 245 -9.90 -25.21 -2.97
CA ILE A 245 -9.39 -23.95 -2.39
C ILE A 245 -10.41 -23.35 -1.43
N LEU A 246 -9.98 -23.07 -0.20
CA LEU A 246 -10.67 -22.17 0.71
C LEU A 246 -10.01 -20.78 0.62
N LEU A 247 -10.64 -19.86 -0.11
CA LEU A 247 -10.16 -18.48 -0.20
C LEU A 247 -10.63 -17.68 1.02
N ILE A 248 -9.71 -17.03 1.73
CA ILE A 248 -10.00 -16.15 2.85
C ILE A 248 -9.60 -14.73 2.49
N THR A 249 -10.49 -13.77 2.68
CA THR A 249 -10.16 -12.35 2.46
C THR A 249 -10.75 -11.46 3.54
N GLY A 250 -9.92 -10.54 4.08
CA GLY A 250 -10.27 -9.45 4.98
C GLY A 250 -9.80 -8.10 4.41
N ILE A 251 -10.03 -7.88 3.10
CA ILE A 251 -9.69 -6.66 2.38
C ILE A 251 -10.96 -5.97 1.84
N ALA A 252 -10.86 -4.65 1.59
CA ALA A 252 -11.99 -3.82 1.14
C ALA A 252 -12.62 -4.32 -0.18
N ASN A 253 -11.81 -4.71 -1.16
CA ASN A 253 -12.29 -5.19 -2.46
C ASN A 253 -11.60 -6.48 -2.88
N PRO A 254 -12.18 -7.66 -2.63
CA PRO A 254 -11.63 -8.95 -3.04
C PRO A 254 -11.90 -9.30 -4.51
N LYS A 255 -12.76 -8.54 -5.22
CA LYS A 255 -13.21 -8.87 -6.59
C LYS A 255 -12.07 -9.16 -7.57
N PRO A 256 -10.98 -8.36 -7.65
CA PRO A 256 -9.86 -8.68 -8.55
C PRO A 256 -9.21 -10.02 -8.27
N LEU A 257 -9.08 -10.40 -6.99
CA LEU A 257 -8.51 -11.70 -6.60
C LEU A 257 -9.44 -12.86 -6.99
N LEU A 258 -10.76 -12.69 -6.79
CA LEU A 258 -11.76 -13.68 -7.20
C LEU A 258 -11.74 -13.89 -8.71
N GLU A 259 -11.73 -12.80 -9.49
CA GLU A 259 -11.67 -12.85 -10.95
C GLU A 259 -10.37 -13.50 -11.45
N HIS A 260 -9.25 -13.21 -10.79
CA HIS A 260 -7.97 -13.81 -11.14
C HIS A 260 -7.93 -15.31 -10.81
N LEU A 261 -8.32 -15.70 -9.60
CA LEU A 261 -8.40 -17.10 -9.19
C LEU A 261 -9.31 -17.94 -10.11
N SER A 262 -10.44 -17.37 -10.54
CA SER A 262 -11.39 -18.04 -11.44
C SER A 262 -10.81 -18.42 -12.81
N LYS A 263 -9.66 -17.88 -13.20
CA LYS A 263 -8.94 -18.28 -14.44
C LYS A 263 -8.28 -19.65 -14.29
N PHE A 264 -7.89 -20.02 -13.08
CA PHE A 264 -7.18 -21.24 -12.75
C PHE A 264 -8.08 -22.29 -12.10
N ASN A 265 -8.98 -21.84 -11.22
CA ASN A 265 -9.87 -22.72 -10.46
C ASN A 265 -11.26 -22.07 -10.35
N LYS A 266 -12.29 -22.82 -10.75
CA LYS A 266 -13.70 -22.35 -10.67
C LYS A 266 -14.42 -22.87 -9.43
N ASN A 267 -13.88 -23.87 -8.75
CA ASN A 267 -14.49 -24.57 -7.62
C ASN A 267 -13.80 -24.22 -6.32
N PHE A 268 -13.80 -22.93 -5.96
CA PHE A 268 -13.27 -22.49 -4.67
C PHE A 268 -14.39 -21.98 -3.75
N LYS A 269 -14.21 -22.17 -2.46
CA LYS A 269 -15.08 -21.60 -1.45
C LYS A 269 -14.49 -20.30 -0.94
N HIS A 270 -15.30 -19.24 -0.80
CA HIS A 270 -14.85 -17.94 -0.33
C HIS A 270 -15.43 -17.59 1.04
N LEU A 271 -14.57 -17.38 2.03
CA LEU A 271 -14.90 -16.78 3.32
C LEU A 271 -14.44 -15.33 3.34
N LYS A 272 -15.41 -14.41 3.24
CA LYS A 272 -15.17 -12.98 3.30
C LYS A 272 -15.31 -12.44 4.72
N PHE A 273 -14.30 -11.72 5.18
CA PHE A 273 -14.30 -10.95 6.42
C PHE A 273 -14.30 -9.44 6.14
N LYS A 274 -14.47 -8.63 7.19
CA LYS A 274 -14.39 -7.17 7.09
C LYS A 274 -12.96 -6.74 6.73
N ASP A 275 -12.81 -5.56 6.11
CA ASP A 275 -11.48 -4.99 5.88
C ASP A 275 -10.74 -4.78 7.21
N HIS A 276 -9.45 -5.11 7.22
CA HIS A 276 -8.60 -5.13 8.44
C HIS A 276 -9.14 -5.99 9.58
N HIS A 277 -9.81 -7.11 9.27
CA HIS A 277 -10.38 -7.99 10.29
C HIS A 277 -9.31 -8.55 11.25
N ASN A 278 -9.54 -8.40 12.56
CA ASN A 278 -8.74 -9.07 13.58
C ASN A 278 -9.29 -10.48 13.79
N PHE A 279 -8.60 -11.47 13.23
CA PHE A 279 -9.01 -12.87 13.36
C PHE A 279 -8.95 -13.33 14.80
N THR A 280 -9.98 -14.06 15.22
CA THR A 280 -10.15 -14.64 16.54
C THR A 280 -10.09 -16.18 16.47
N ASP A 281 -9.92 -16.85 17.60
CA ASP A 281 -9.96 -18.33 17.66
C ASP A 281 -11.28 -18.88 17.13
N ALA A 282 -12.41 -18.18 17.34
CA ALA A 282 -13.69 -18.55 16.75
C ALA A 282 -13.71 -18.48 15.22
N ASP A 283 -13.05 -17.46 14.64
CA ASP A 283 -12.88 -17.35 13.19
C ASP A 283 -12.01 -18.50 12.67
N ILE A 284 -10.92 -18.82 13.38
CA ILE A 284 -10.03 -19.93 13.00
C ILE A 284 -10.77 -21.27 13.07
N LYS A 285 -11.57 -21.48 14.10
CA LYS A 285 -12.43 -22.68 14.19
C LYS A 285 -13.35 -22.77 12.97
N LYS A 286 -14.05 -21.69 12.62
CA LYS A 286 -14.90 -21.63 11.43
C LYS A 286 -14.12 -21.93 10.14
N ILE A 287 -12.93 -21.35 9.99
CA ILE A 287 -12.03 -21.60 8.84
C ILE A 287 -11.67 -23.08 8.77
N MET A 288 -11.26 -23.68 9.87
CA MET A 288 -10.87 -25.08 9.92
C MET A 288 -12.05 -26.02 9.69
N ASP A 289 -13.25 -25.70 10.18
CA ASP A 289 -14.47 -26.47 9.93
C ASP A 289 -14.82 -26.46 8.43
N GLU A 290 -14.67 -25.33 7.74
CA GLU A 290 -14.87 -25.25 6.29
C GLU A 290 -13.76 -25.95 5.51
N TYR A 291 -12.50 -25.83 5.94
CA TYR A 291 -11.35 -26.50 5.34
C TYR A 291 -11.47 -28.02 5.40
N ARG A 292 -11.97 -28.60 6.52
CA ARG A 292 -12.17 -30.05 6.69
C ARG A 292 -13.22 -30.64 5.74
N LYS A 293 -14.16 -29.82 5.25
CA LYS A 293 -15.20 -30.24 4.28
C LYS A 293 -14.70 -30.35 2.85
N LEU A 294 -13.49 -29.86 2.57
CA LEU A 294 -12.86 -29.98 1.25
C LEU A 294 -12.25 -31.39 1.07
N GLY A 295 -12.01 -31.76 -0.18
CA GLY A 295 -11.41 -33.04 -0.55
C GLY A 295 -9.98 -33.24 -0.01
N ASP A 296 -9.28 -34.23 -0.57
CA ASP A 296 -7.94 -34.60 -0.07
C ASP A 296 -6.85 -33.62 -0.48
N TYR A 297 -6.90 -33.12 -1.72
CA TYR A 297 -5.98 -32.09 -2.22
C TYR A 297 -6.54 -30.71 -1.98
N LYS A 298 -6.19 -30.10 -0.86
CA LYS A 298 -6.77 -28.84 -0.44
C LYS A 298 -5.75 -27.85 0.12
N LEU A 299 -6.03 -26.57 -0.03
CA LEU A 299 -5.24 -25.49 0.56
C LEU A 299 -6.11 -24.30 0.98
N ILE A 300 -5.59 -23.48 1.88
CA ILE A 300 -6.16 -22.19 2.23
C ILE A 300 -5.38 -21.13 1.45
N LEU A 301 -6.08 -20.33 0.66
CA LEU A 301 -5.50 -19.21 -0.07
C LEU A 301 -5.97 -17.88 0.52
N THR A 302 -5.07 -16.90 0.61
CA THR A 302 -5.41 -15.59 1.13
C THR A 302 -4.62 -14.48 0.45
N THR A 303 -4.88 -13.23 0.84
CA THR A 303 -4.07 -12.09 0.41
C THR A 303 -2.78 -12.00 1.24
N GLU A 304 -1.75 -11.38 0.69
CA GLU A 304 -0.50 -11.11 1.41
C GLU A 304 -0.74 -10.30 2.71
N LYS A 305 -1.70 -9.35 2.67
CA LYS A 305 -2.10 -8.54 3.82
C LYS A 305 -2.78 -9.36 4.93
N ASP A 306 -3.66 -10.29 4.56
CA ASP A 306 -4.34 -11.13 5.54
C ASP A 306 -3.43 -12.23 6.08
N TYR A 307 -2.49 -12.73 5.27
CA TYR A 307 -1.51 -13.73 5.66
C TYR A 307 -0.71 -13.33 6.91
N VAL A 308 -0.28 -12.06 7.03
CA VAL A 308 0.51 -11.61 8.19
C VAL A 308 -0.24 -11.69 9.51
N ARG A 309 -1.58 -11.70 9.46
CA ARG A 309 -2.45 -11.89 10.63
C ARG A 309 -2.78 -13.36 10.85
N LEU A 310 -3.12 -14.09 9.78
CA LEU A 310 -3.52 -15.50 9.84
C LEU A 310 -2.37 -16.42 10.25
N LYS A 311 -1.14 -16.14 9.80
CA LYS A 311 0.04 -16.96 10.14
C LYS A 311 0.39 -16.99 11.64
N THR A 312 -0.20 -16.10 12.45
CA THR A 312 0.00 -16.10 13.90
C THR A 312 -0.75 -17.23 14.61
N PHE A 313 -1.63 -17.93 13.92
CA PHE A 313 -2.37 -19.08 14.44
C PHE A 313 -1.72 -20.38 14.00
N ASP A 314 -1.21 -21.15 14.96
CA ASP A 314 -0.47 -22.40 14.69
C ASP A 314 -1.31 -23.43 13.93
N TYR A 315 -2.63 -23.45 14.12
CA TYR A 315 -3.57 -24.33 13.39
C TYR A 315 -3.55 -24.15 11.86
N LEU A 316 -3.08 -23.02 11.37
CA LEU A 316 -2.98 -22.72 9.93
C LEU A 316 -1.59 -23.00 9.35
N ARG A 317 -0.63 -23.40 10.19
CA ARG A 317 0.75 -23.68 9.76
C ARG A 317 0.76 -24.82 8.73
N GLY A 318 1.43 -24.60 7.61
CA GLY A 318 1.53 -25.57 6.51
C GLY A 318 0.28 -25.64 5.62
N LEU A 319 -0.81 -24.99 5.97
CA LEU A 319 -2.07 -25.04 5.23
C LEU A 319 -2.36 -23.76 4.44
N ILE A 320 -1.74 -22.64 4.85
CA ILE A 320 -2.08 -21.32 4.34
C ILE A 320 -1.02 -20.81 3.32
N PHE A 321 -1.51 -20.40 2.18
CA PHE A 321 -0.76 -19.73 1.12
C PHE A 321 -1.32 -18.34 0.86
N TYR A 322 -0.47 -17.44 0.39
CA TYR A 322 -0.88 -16.10 -0.04
C TYR A 322 -0.44 -15.85 -1.48
N TRP A 323 -1.22 -15.02 -2.17
CA TRP A 323 -0.91 -14.63 -3.54
C TRP A 323 -0.35 -13.21 -3.55
N PRO A 324 0.94 -13.03 -3.85
CA PRO A 324 1.53 -11.70 -3.95
C PRO A 324 0.96 -10.92 -5.13
N ILE A 325 0.94 -9.62 -4.96
CA ILE A 325 0.64 -8.69 -6.05
C ILE A 325 1.90 -7.95 -6.46
N ASN A 326 2.04 -7.72 -7.77
CA ASN A 326 3.12 -6.96 -8.38
C ASN A 326 2.56 -5.69 -9.02
N LEU A 327 3.35 -4.63 -9.04
CA LEU A 327 3.01 -3.39 -9.69
C LEU A 327 3.65 -3.34 -11.07
N SER A 328 2.83 -3.24 -12.12
CA SER A 328 3.27 -2.96 -13.47
C SER A 328 3.07 -1.47 -13.75
N ILE A 329 4.14 -0.79 -14.21
CA ILE A 329 4.13 0.65 -14.51
C ILE A 329 4.37 0.81 -16.00
N ASP A 330 3.56 1.64 -16.68
CA ASP A 330 3.85 2.03 -18.03
C ASP A 330 5.13 2.90 -18.04
N LYS A 331 5.91 2.85 -19.12
CA LYS A 331 7.19 3.57 -19.20
C LYS A 331 8.06 3.35 -17.94
N LYS A 332 8.16 2.09 -17.51
CA LYS A 332 8.83 1.66 -16.27
C LYS A 332 10.25 2.21 -16.16
N GLU A 333 11.01 2.16 -17.25
CA GLU A 333 12.40 2.62 -17.32
C GLU A 333 12.49 4.12 -17.08
N GLU A 334 11.61 4.93 -17.71
CA GLU A 334 11.54 6.38 -17.47
C GLU A 334 11.21 6.69 -16.02
N PHE A 335 10.22 5.99 -15.45
CA PHE A 335 9.86 6.16 -14.05
C PHE A 335 11.01 5.82 -13.11
N ASN A 336 11.67 4.69 -13.30
CA ASN A 336 12.80 4.26 -12.49
C ASN A 336 13.96 5.25 -12.55
N GLN A 337 14.29 5.74 -13.75
CA GLN A 337 15.37 6.70 -13.95
C GLN A 337 15.10 7.99 -13.18
N ILE A 338 13.88 8.53 -13.22
CA ILE A 338 13.49 9.74 -12.47
C ILE A 338 13.71 9.54 -10.97
N ILE A 339 13.35 8.38 -10.43
CA ILE A 339 13.51 8.06 -9.01
C ILE A 339 14.99 7.94 -8.61
N ILE A 340 15.78 7.22 -9.42
CA ILE A 340 17.22 7.02 -9.17
C ILE A 340 17.97 8.35 -9.29
N ASP A 341 17.67 9.15 -10.31
CA ASP A 341 18.31 10.46 -10.52
C ASP A 341 18.01 11.41 -9.36
N TYR A 342 16.78 11.43 -8.86
CA TYR A 342 16.44 12.22 -7.68
C TYR A 342 17.30 11.84 -6.47
N VAL A 343 17.46 10.56 -6.19
CA VAL A 343 18.29 10.10 -5.05
C VAL A 343 19.76 10.40 -5.27
N LYS A 344 20.25 10.24 -6.50
CA LYS A 344 21.66 10.47 -6.84
C LYS A 344 22.08 11.95 -6.73
N GLN A 345 21.15 12.89 -6.99
CA GLN A 345 21.40 14.34 -6.98
C GLN A 345 21.27 14.98 -5.59
N ASN A 346 20.78 14.29 -4.61
CA ASN A 346 20.52 14.81 -3.26
C ASN A 346 21.19 13.97 -2.16
#